data_71dabd5257809651e0a6002341e238a8
#
_entry.id   71dabd5257809651e0a6002341e238a8
#
_cell.length_a   1.000
_cell.length_b   1.000
_cell.length_c   1.000
_cell.angle_alpha   90.00
_cell.angle_beta   90.00
_cell.angle_gamma   90.00
#
_symmetry.space_group_name_H-M   'P 1'
#
loop_
_entity.id
_entity.type
_entity.pdbx_description
1 polymer ?
#
loop_
_entity_poly.entity_id
_entity_poly.type
_entity_poly.pdbx_seq_one_letter_code
_entity_poly.pdbx_strand_id
1 'polypeptide(L)'
;MPSIKITSGGYEFLAETHPDAPQTVEAFLKLLPYRQKIIHVRWSGEACWVPLGEFQLLRGDAPVGFENHTSHPSVGDVLFYPGPYSETEILLAYGSCCFASKMGQLAGNHSLTIVQGKENLRALGVKTLWEGAQEVLFELA
;
A
#
# COMPACT_ATOMS: atom_id res chain seq x y z
N MET A 1 -13.73 13.45 -3.19
CA MET A 1 -12.88 12.36 -2.73
C MET A 1 -11.54 12.91 -2.31
N PRO A 2 -11.06 12.59 -1.11
CA PRO A 2 -9.73 13.05 -0.70
C PRO A 2 -8.64 12.48 -1.60
N SER A 3 -7.65 13.30 -1.85
CA SER A 3 -6.44 12.86 -2.54
C SER A 3 -5.30 12.75 -1.54
N ILE A 4 -4.45 11.78 -1.76
CA ILE A 4 -3.32 11.50 -0.89
C ILE A 4 -2.04 11.64 -1.69
N LYS A 5 -1.10 12.41 -1.16
CA LYS A 5 0.22 12.53 -1.73
C LYS A 5 1.11 11.46 -1.10
N ILE A 6 1.81 10.71 -1.95
CA ILE A 6 2.76 9.70 -1.52
C ILE A 6 4.14 10.15 -1.97
N THR A 7 5.06 10.29 -1.02
CA THR A 7 6.45 10.68 -1.31
C THR A 7 7.36 9.54 -0.89
N SER A 8 8.17 9.04 -1.79
CA SER A 8 9.12 7.96 -1.48
C SER A 8 10.27 7.95 -2.49
N GLY A 9 11.47 7.71 -1.98
CA GLY A 9 12.65 7.56 -2.82
C GLY A 9 13.00 8.75 -3.70
N GLY A 10 12.50 9.95 -3.36
CA GLY A 10 12.70 11.15 -4.17
C GLY A 10 11.61 11.38 -5.21
N TYR A 11 10.58 10.52 -5.24
CA TYR A 11 9.46 10.63 -6.17
C TYR A 11 8.19 11.02 -5.45
N GLU A 12 7.31 11.73 -6.14
CA GLU A 12 5.99 12.10 -5.62
C GLU A 12 4.90 11.49 -6.49
N PHE A 13 3.86 10.99 -5.83
CA PHE A 13 2.70 10.40 -6.49
C PHE A 13 1.45 11.01 -5.89
N LEU A 14 0.41 11.15 -6.71
CA LEU A 14 -0.91 11.52 -6.24
C LEU A 14 -1.82 10.32 -6.37
N ALA A 15 -2.49 9.96 -5.28
CA ALA A 15 -3.43 8.84 -5.23
C ALA A 15 -4.81 9.32 -4.85
N GLU A 16 -5.81 8.63 -5.36
CA GLU A 16 -7.21 8.84 -5.00
C GLU A 16 -7.70 7.69 -4.14
N THR A 17 -8.58 8.00 -3.20
CA THR A 17 -9.21 6.99 -2.36
C THR A 17 -10.24 6.20 -3.16
N HIS A 18 -10.37 4.91 -2.85
CA HIS A 18 -11.30 4.03 -3.55
C HIS A 18 -12.66 4.01 -2.85
N PRO A 19 -13.77 4.26 -3.57
CA PRO A 19 -15.10 4.31 -2.94
C PRO A 19 -15.58 2.96 -2.39
N ASP A 20 -15.03 1.85 -2.87
CA ASP A 20 -15.44 0.52 -2.45
C ASP A 20 -14.66 0.01 -1.22
N ALA A 21 -13.75 0.82 -0.67
CA ALA A 21 -13.03 0.52 0.56
C ALA A 21 -13.22 1.63 1.60
N PRO A 22 -14.47 2.01 1.91
CA PRO A 22 -14.72 3.18 2.74
C PRO A 22 -14.21 3.06 4.16
N GLN A 23 -14.26 1.88 4.76
CA GLN A 23 -13.79 1.68 6.14
C GLN A 23 -12.27 1.79 6.22
N THR A 24 -11.58 1.18 5.28
CA THR A 24 -10.12 1.22 5.20
C THR A 24 -9.65 2.66 4.97
N VAL A 25 -10.29 3.35 4.04
CA VAL A 25 -9.96 4.75 3.71
C VAL A 25 -10.19 5.65 4.92
N GLU A 26 -11.34 5.55 5.57
CA GLU A 26 -11.65 6.35 6.76
C GLU A 26 -10.59 6.16 7.85
N ALA A 27 -10.25 4.92 8.14
CA ALA A 27 -9.26 4.61 9.17
C ALA A 27 -7.86 5.09 8.77
N PHE A 28 -7.49 4.92 7.51
CA PHE A 28 -6.18 5.35 7.03
C PHE A 28 -6.01 6.87 7.04
N LEU A 29 -7.06 7.61 6.67
CA LEU A 29 -7.01 9.08 6.68
C LEU A 29 -6.70 9.64 8.06
N LYS A 30 -7.12 8.95 9.13
CA LYS A 30 -6.87 9.38 10.50
C LYS A 30 -5.39 9.23 10.91
N LEU A 31 -4.62 8.43 10.18
CA LEU A 31 -3.19 8.25 10.47
C LEU A 31 -2.33 9.36 9.86
N LEU A 32 -2.87 10.10 8.89
CA LEU A 32 -2.07 11.05 8.12
C LEU A 32 -1.67 12.28 8.94
N PRO A 33 -0.46 12.81 8.79
CA PRO A 33 0.62 12.29 7.95
C PRO A 33 1.22 11.02 8.54
N TYR A 34 1.48 10.02 7.67
CA TYR A 34 1.94 8.70 8.09
C TYR A 34 3.26 8.38 7.41
N ARG A 35 4.31 8.25 8.21
CA ARG A 35 5.67 8.01 7.73
C ARG A 35 6.08 6.59 8.09
N GLN A 36 6.54 5.84 7.12
CA GLN A 36 6.98 4.45 7.28
C GLN A 36 8.19 4.17 6.39
N LYS A 37 8.63 2.92 6.37
CA LYS A 37 9.65 2.43 5.45
C LYS A 37 8.99 1.50 4.44
N ILE A 38 9.46 1.56 3.19
CA ILE A 38 8.97 0.71 2.11
C ILE A 38 10.15 -0.08 1.52
N ILE A 39 9.94 -1.37 1.30
CA ILE A 39 10.96 -2.27 0.74
C ILE A 39 10.37 -3.02 -0.46
N HIS A 40 11.25 -3.68 -1.23
CA HIS A 40 10.82 -4.49 -2.35
C HIS A 40 10.32 -5.86 -1.88
N VAL A 41 9.28 -6.39 -2.57
CA VAL A 41 8.75 -7.74 -2.27
C VAL A 41 8.78 -8.63 -3.50
N ARG A 42 9.97 -9.15 -3.81
CA ARG A 42 10.19 -10.02 -4.97
C ARG A 42 9.27 -11.24 -4.99
N TRP A 43 8.90 -11.75 -3.83
CA TRP A 43 8.02 -12.93 -3.77
C TRP A 43 6.59 -12.64 -4.21
N SER A 44 6.19 -11.39 -4.29
CA SER A 44 4.91 -10.99 -4.90
C SER A 44 5.08 -10.58 -6.36
N GLY A 45 6.30 -10.28 -6.78
CA GLY A 45 6.60 -9.84 -8.13
C GLY A 45 7.12 -8.40 -8.15
N GLU A 46 6.51 -7.55 -8.97
CA GLU A 46 6.92 -6.15 -9.13
C GLU A 46 6.10 -5.27 -8.22
N ALA A 47 6.45 -5.28 -6.93
CA ALA A 47 5.73 -4.55 -5.90
C ALA A 47 6.67 -4.09 -4.78
N CYS A 48 6.22 -3.05 -4.07
CA CYS A 48 6.86 -2.54 -2.87
C CYS A 48 5.91 -2.74 -1.69
N TRP A 49 6.46 -2.81 -0.49
CA TRP A 49 5.75 -3.27 0.68
C TRP A 49 6.13 -2.44 1.91
N VAL A 50 5.12 -2.06 2.68
CA VAL A 50 5.31 -1.44 4.00
C VAL A 50 4.91 -2.46 5.04
N PRO A 51 5.88 -3.13 5.70
CA PRO A 51 5.56 -4.09 6.75
C PRO A 51 5.12 -3.35 8.01
N LEU A 52 4.00 -3.75 8.58
CA LEU A 52 3.43 -3.10 9.76
C LEU A 52 3.37 -4.03 10.98
N GLY A 53 3.77 -5.30 10.82
CA GLY A 53 3.81 -6.25 11.92
C GLY A 53 2.42 -6.48 12.53
N GLU A 54 2.30 -6.27 13.83
CA GLU A 54 1.05 -6.49 14.55
C GLU A 54 0.16 -5.24 14.60
N PHE A 55 0.54 -4.17 13.92
CA PHE A 55 -0.29 -2.97 13.85
C PHE A 55 -1.66 -3.31 13.28
N GLN A 56 -2.71 -2.74 13.88
CA GLN A 56 -4.06 -2.89 13.37
C GLN A 56 -4.62 -1.54 12.96
N LEU A 57 -5.20 -1.49 11.77
CA LEU A 57 -5.92 -0.30 11.32
C LEU A 57 -7.31 -0.37 11.92
N LEU A 58 -7.65 0.61 12.75
CA LEU A 58 -8.89 0.60 13.53
C LEU A 58 -9.92 1.56 12.97
N ARG A 59 -11.16 1.09 13.01
CA ARG A 59 -12.35 1.91 12.83
C ARG A 59 -13.07 1.95 14.17
N GLY A 60 -12.86 3.03 14.92
CA GLY A 60 -13.22 3.06 16.33
C GLY A 60 -12.37 2.07 17.10
N ASP A 61 -12.99 1.14 17.82
CA ASP A 61 -12.29 0.11 18.59
C ASP A 61 -12.13 -1.21 17.82
N ALA A 62 -12.70 -1.30 16.61
CA ALA A 62 -12.71 -2.53 15.84
C ALA A 62 -11.68 -2.49 14.71
N PRO A 63 -10.93 -3.59 14.48
CA PRO A 63 -10.05 -3.65 13.32
C PRO A 63 -10.85 -3.60 12.02
N VAL A 64 -10.26 -2.96 11.01
CA VAL A 64 -10.82 -2.99 9.66
C VAL A 64 -10.72 -4.42 9.13
N GLY A 65 -11.82 -4.94 8.57
CA GLY A 65 -11.84 -6.24 7.93
C GLY A 65 -11.58 -6.13 6.43
N PHE A 66 -11.85 -7.23 5.71
CA PHE A 66 -11.69 -7.24 4.27
C PHE A 66 -12.84 -6.50 3.59
N GLU A 67 -12.49 -5.65 2.63
CA GLU A 67 -13.43 -4.99 1.73
C GLU A 67 -12.68 -4.68 0.44
N ASN A 68 -13.35 -4.82 -0.72
CA ASN A 68 -12.76 -4.54 -2.02
C ASN A 68 -11.38 -5.19 -2.19
N HIS A 69 -11.20 -6.40 -1.66
CA HIS A 69 -9.88 -7.03 -1.60
C HIS A 69 -9.56 -7.81 -2.87
N THR A 70 -8.30 -7.81 -3.23
CA THR A 70 -7.79 -8.51 -4.39
C THR A 70 -6.38 -9.05 -4.13
N SER A 71 -6.03 -10.15 -4.84
CA SER A 71 -4.68 -10.68 -4.87
C SER A 71 -3.90 -10.21 -6.10
N HIS A 72 -4.57 -9.54 -7.04
CA HIS A 72 -4.01 -9.18 -8.34
C HIS A 72 -4.15 -7.68 -8.60
N PRO A 73 -3.37 -6.85 -7.91
CA PRO A 73 -3.44 -5.41 -8.13
C PRO A 73 -2.92 -5.02 -9.51
N SER A 74 -3.47 -3.94 -10.04
CA SER A 74 -2.94 -3.28 -11.23
C SER A 74 -1.85 -2.28 -10.83
N VAL A 75 -1.06 -1.83 -11.80
CA VAL A 75 -0.01 -0.84 -11.56
C VAL A 75 -0.59 0.42 -10.93
N GLY A 76 -0.04 0.82 -9.80
CA GLY A 76 -0.47 2.00 -9.07
C GLY A 76 -1.53 1.72 -8.00
N ASP A 77 -2.04 0.49 -7.92
CA ASP A 77 -2.97 0.12 -6.85
C ASP A 77 -2.22 0.00 -5.54
N VAL A 78 -2.82 0.53 -4.48
CA VAL A 78 -2.31 0.42 -3.11
C VAL A 78 -3.30 -0.42 -2.31
N LEU A 79 -2.80 -1.53 -1.79
CA LEU A 79 -3.61 -2.46 -1.03
C LEU A 79 -3.23 -2.39 0.45
N PHE A 80 -4.24 -2.44 1.32
CA PHE A 80 -4.01 -2.62 2.75
C PHE A 80 -4.43 -4.03 3.15
N TYR A 81 -3.50 -4.79 3.72
CA TYR A 81 -3.79 -6.13 4.22
C TYR A 81 -4.06 -6.06 5.72
N PRO A 82 -5.29 -6.38 6.18
CA PRO A 82 -5.67 -6.17 7.58
C PRO A 82 -5.25 -7.30 8.53
N GLY A 83 -4.62 -8.36 8.05
CA GLY A 83 -4.34 -9.53 8.86
C GLY A 83 -5.53 -10.48 8.88
N PRO A 84 -5.56 -11.47 9.79
CA PRO A 84 -4.49 -11.88 10.72
C PRO A 84 -3.62 -13.04 10.20
N TYR A 85 -3.88 -13.54 8.98
CA TYR A 85 -3.18 -14.72 8.45
C TYR A 85 -1.68 -14.50 8.34
N SER A 86 -1.28 -13.28 7.99
CA SER A 86 0.10 -12.81 8.00
C SER A 86 0.10 -11.45 8.70
N GLU A 87 1.25 -10.78 8.77
CA GLU A 87 1.31 -9.45 9.39
C GLU A 87 0.56 -8.42 8.56
N THR A 88 0.08 -7.36 9.20
CA THR A 88 -0.56 -6.25 8.48
C THR A 88 0.47 -5.53 7.63
N GLU A 89 0.03 -5.03 6.48
CA GLU A 89 0.95 -4.43 5.52
C GLU A 89 0.23 -3.58 4.49
N ILE A 90 1.02 -2.72 3.83
CA ILE A 90 0.57 -1.96 2.67
C ILE A 90 1.39 -2.45 1.48
N LEU A 91 0.72 -2.76 0.37
CA LEU A 91 1.37 -3.20 -0.86
C LEU A 91 1.10 -2.19 -1.97
N LEU A 92 2.16 -1.80 -2.67
CA LEU A 92 2.09 -0.92 -3.83
C LEU A 92 2.64 -1.65 -5.05
N ALA A 93 1.80 -1.94 -6.03
CA ALA A 93 2.21 -2.61 -7.25
C ALA A 93 2.79 -1.61 -8.25
N TYR A 94 3.96 -1.92 -8.80
CA TYR A 94 4.55 -1.09 -9.85
C TYR A 94 4.67 -1.84 -11.19
N GLY A 95 4.26 -3.09 -11.23
CA GLY A 95 4.26 -3.93 -12.42
C GLY A 95 3.42 -5.18 -12.17
N SER A 96 3.85 -6.30 -12.75
CA SER A 96 3.15 -7.58 -12.60
C SER A 96 3.29 -8.09 -11.17
N CYS A 97 2.16 -8.32 -10.51
CA CYS A 97 2.14 -8.67 -9.10
C CYS A 97 1.01 -9.65 -8.79
N CYS A 98 1.34 -10.69 -8.01
CA CYS A 98 0.37 -11.51 -7.32
C CYS A 98 0.73 -11.42 -5.85
N PHE A 99 -0.17 -10.85 -5.04
CA PHE A 99 0.10 -10.58 -3.63
C PHE A 99 0.32 -11.88 -2.87
N ALA A 100 1.50 -12.04 -2.29
CA ALA A 100 1.89 -13.27 -1.61
C ALA A 100 2.71 -12.96 -0.35
N SER A 101 2.76 -13.95 0.52
CA SER A 101 3.57 -13.93 1.75
C SER A 101 4.22 -15.29 1.94
N LYS A 102 5.01 -15.42 2.98
CA LYS A 102 5.55 -16.72 3.39
C LYS A 102 4.42 -17.72 3.75
N MET A 103 3.23 -17.22 4.00
CA MET A 103 2.05 -18.02 4.33
C MET A 103 1.24 -18.39 3.08
N GLY A 104 1.66 -17.96 1.89
CA GLY A 104 0.95 -18.15 0.65
C GLY A 104 0.32 -16.89 0.13
N GLN A 105 -0.64 -17.05 -0.79
CA GLN A 105 -1.33 -15.93 -1.43
C GLN A 105 -2.18 -15.16 -0.43
N LEU A 106 -2.12 -13.84 -0.53
CA LEU A 106 -2.93 -12.93 0.28
C LEU A 106 -3.85 -12.10 -0.62
N ALA A 107 -4.89 -11.54 -0.01
CA ALA A 107 -5.72 -10.53 -0.66
C ALA A 107 -5.73 -9.29 0.21
N GLY A 108 -5.51 -8.13 -0.37
CA GLY A 108 -5.48 -6.87 0.36
C GLY A 108 -6.55 -5.92 -0.13
N ASN A 109 -6.99 -5.03 0.74
CA ASN A 109 -8.03 -4.05 0.42
C ASN A 109 -7.48 -2.99 -0.54
N HIS A 110 -8.05 -2.95 -1.74
CA HIS A 110 -7.68 -1.92 -2.71
C HIS A 110 -8.31 -0.61 -2.26
N SER A 111 -7.51 0.23 -1.62
CA SER A 111 -7.97 1.43 -0.95
C SER A 111 -7.52 2.72 -1.61
N LEU A 112 -6.41 2.70 -2.34
CA LEU A 112 -5.91 3.87 -3.06
C LEU A 112 -5.49 3.47 -4.46
N THR A 113 -5.56 4.42 -5.40
CA THR A 113 -5.04 4.25 -6.75
C THR A 113 -4.22 5.47 -7.13
N ILE A 114 -2.97 5.26 -7.49
CA ILE A 114 -2.11 6.34 -7.97
C ILE A 114 -2.61 6.81 -9.32
N VAL A 115 -2.88 8.10 -9.45
CA VAL A 115 -3.40 8.71 -10.67
C VAL A 115 -2.43 9.68 -11.32
N GLN A 116 -1.41 10.15 -10.59
CA GLN A 116 -0.34 10.99 -11.13
C GLN A 116 1.01 10.46 -10.64
N GLY A 117 1.99 10.50 -11.51
CA GLY A 117 3.35 10.05 -11.18
C GLY A 117 3.61 8.59 -11.53
N LYS A 118 2.68 7.89 -12.16
CA LYS A 118 2.82 6.46 -12.50
C LYS A 118 4.09 6.18 -13.29
N GLU A 119 4.55 7.10 -14.11
CA GLU A 119 5.76 6.97 -14.90
C GLU A 119 7.02 6.77 -14.04
N ASN A 120 6.97 7.14 -12.76
CA ASN A 120 8.08 7.01 -11.82
C ASN A 120 7.97 5.79 -10.92
N LEU A 121 6.88 5.02 -11.01
CA LEU A 121 6.68 3.86 -10.13
C LEU A 121 7.76 2.79 -10.33
N ARG A 122 8.11 2.49 -11.57
CA ARG A 122 9.15 1.49 -11.83
C ARG A 122 10.50 1.94 -11.28
N ALA A 123 10.81 3.22 -11.37
CA ALA A 123 12.05 3.76 -10.80
C ALA A 123 12.08 3.59 -9.27
N LEU A 124 10.97 3.83 -8.59
CA LEU A 124 10.86 3.58 -7.16
C LEU A 124 11.05 2.09 -6.85
N GLY A 125 10.39 1.21 -7.61
CA GLY A 125 10.50 -0.24 -7.43
C GLY A 125 11.93 -0.73 -7.60
N VAL A 126 12.60 -0.30 -8.65
CA VAL A 126 14.01 -0.66 -8.90
C VAL A 126 14.90 -0.12 -7.78
N LYS A 127 14.64 1.08 -7.30
CA LYS A 127 15.39 1.67 -6.20
C LYS A 127 15.28 0.85 -4.92
N THR A 128 14.06 0.43 -4.56
CA THR A 128 13.86 -0.41 -3.37
C THR A 128 14.52 -1.77 -3.54
N LEU A 129 14.55 -2.31 -4.76
CA LEU A 129 15.15 -3.61 -5.04
C LEU A 129 16.67 -3.60 -4.86
N TRP A 130 17.34 -2.55 -5.35
CA TRP A 130 18.79 -2.53 -5.38
C TRP A 130 19.45 -1.68 -4.31
N GLU A 131 18.75 -0.64 -3.82
CA GLU A 131 19.29 0.25 -2.79
C GLU A 131 18.70 -0.01 -1.40
N GLY A 132 17.64 -0.82 -1.32
CA GLY A 132 17.03 -1.19 -0.06
C GLY A 132 15.91 -0.24 0.37
N ALA A 133 15.60 -0.27 1.66
CA ALA A 133 14.47 0.46 2.21
C ALA A 133 14.54 1.96 1.93
N GLN A 134 13.40 2.52 1.55
CA GLN A 134 13.20 3.96 1.36
C GLN A 134 12.16 4.44 2.37
N GLU A 135 12.24 5.71 2.76
CA GLU A 135 11.13 6.28 3.50
C GLU A 135 9.93 6.45 2.59
N VAL A 136 8.74 6.32 3.17
CA VAL A 136 7.49 6.64 2.48
C VAL A 136 6.66 7.53 3.39
N LEU A 137 6.11 8.60 2.83
CA LEU A 137 5.24 9.52 3.55
C LEU A 137 3.90 9.60 2.82
N PHE A 138 2.84 9.31 3.57
CA PHE A 138 1.46 9.49 3.11
C PHE A 138 0.90 10.72 3.79
N GLU A 139 0.36 11.66 3.02
CA GLU A 139 -0.23 12.88 3.57
C GLU A 139 -1.37 13.37 2.68
N LEU A 140 -2.24 14.19 3.24
CA LEU A 140 -3.29 14.82 2.43
C LEU A 140 -2.65 15.72 1.39
N ALA A 141 -3.14 15.61 0.18
CA ALA A 141 -2.66 16.44 -0.92
C ALA A 141 -3.24 17.85 -0.85
#